data_694f091b26965c642e6141ea738ce6c1
#
_entry.id   694f091b26965c642e6141ea738ce6c1
#
_cell.length_a   1.000
_cell.length_b   1.000
_cell.length_c   1.000
_cell.angle_alpha   90.00
_cell.angle_beta   90.00
_cell.angle_gamma   90.00
#
_symmetry.space_group_name_H-M   'P 1'
#
loop_
_entity.id
_entity.type
_entity.pdbx_description
1 polymer ?
#
loop_
_entity_poly.entity_id
_entity_poly.type
_entity_poly.pdbx_seq_one_letter_code
_entity_poly.pdbx_strand_id
1 'polypeptide(L)'
;MMSVESLHAEKLFFGVSITVTTENFALVTSDEYVDHLRELGCKLIIYVEYVPTEPGTEHLAFGDADLEQMEAVQAHQRERYHDVIIISFPGDEKHMGGCLAAGRGFFHIGPDGSAEPCPFSPYSDSNVLSLGVKGALQSPLFQRLREVHLVGGEHSGGCALWEHREEVEQMVNK
;
A
#
# COMPACT_ATOMS: atom_id res chain seq x y z
N MET A 1 -5.62 -0.68 -22.75
CA MET A 1 -5.26 0.56 -23.49
C MET A 1 -6.48 1.40 -23.84
N MET A 2 -7.54 0.89 -24.48
CA MET A 2 -8.75 1.69 -24.80
C MET A 2 -9.33 2.48 -23.60
N SER A 3 -9.27 1.98 -22.37
CA SER A 3 -9.79 2.68 -21.18
C SER A 3 -8.96 3.90 -20.78
N VAL A 4 -7.63 3.86 -20.90
CA VAL A 4 -6.73 4.98 -20.57
C VAL A 4 -6.88 6.10 -21.57
N GLU A 5 -6.91 5.76 -22.86
CA GLU A 5 -7.15 6.73 -23.94
C GLU A 5 -8.50 7.43 -23.81
N SER A 6 -9.55 6.70 -23.42
CA SER A 6 -10.87 7.27 -23.15
C SER A 6 -10.87 8.24 -21.96
N LEU A 7 -10.21 7.87 -20.86
CA LEU A 7 -10.07 8.76 -19.70
C LEU A 7 -9.34 10.04 -20.05
N HIS A 8 -8.28 9.94 -20.85
CA HIS A 8 -7.51 11.10 -21.32
C HIS A 8 -8.33 11.99 -22.25
N ALA A 9 -9.05 11.38 -23.21
CA ALA A 9 -9.91 12.13 -24.15
C ALA A 9 -11.01 12.91 -23.43
N GLU A 10 -11.60 12.33 -22.39
CA GLU A 10 -12.62 12.97 -21.54
C GLU A 10 -12.03 13.93 -20.48
N LYS A 11 -10.70 14.12 -20.46
CA LYS A 11 -9.97 14.96 -19.50
C LYS A 11 -10.24 14.60 -18.03
N LEU A 12 -10.46 13.34 -17.75
CA LEU A 12 -10.65 12.85 -16.40
C LEU A 12 -9.31 12.71 -15.69
N PHE A 13 -9.29 13.00 -14.39
CA PHE A 13 -8.14 12.68 -13.55
C PHE A 13 -8.08 11.18 -13.36
N PHE A 14 -6.95 10.57 -13.70
CA PHE A 14 -6.70 9.16 -13.46
C PHE A 14 -5.25 8.91 -13.06
N GLY A 15 -5.02 7.78 -12.45
CA GLY A 15 -3.72 7.26 -12.09
C GLY A 15 -3.60 5.77 -12.35
N VAL A 16 -2.41 5.26 -12.12
CA VAL A 16 -2.10 3.83 -12.18
C VAL A 16 -1.57 3.36 -10.83
N SER A 17 -1.92 2.14 -10.45
CA SER A 17 -1.30 1.43 -9.34
C SER A 17 -0.47 0.30 -9.92
N ILE A 18 0.80 0.23 -9.52
CA ILE A 18 1.79 -0.70 -10.05
C ILE A 18 2.35 -1.49 -8.89
N THR A 19 2.12 -2.81 -8.89
CA THR A 19 2.83 -3.68 -7.95
C THR A 19 4.27 -3.80 -8.39
N VAL A 20 5.19 -3.41 -7.51
CA VAL A 20 6.63 -3.41 -7.78
C VAL A 20 7.27 -4.61 -7.10
N THR A 21 8.05 -5.34 -7.87
CA THR A 21 8.80 -6.51 -7.45
C THR A 21 10.27 -6.34 -7.82
N THR A 22 11.15 -7.17 -7.28
CA THR A 22 12.56 -7.22 -7.70
C THR A 22 12.73 -7.44 -9.20
N GLU A 23 11.80 -8.14 -9.87
CA GLU A 23 11.89 -8.47 -11.28
C GLU A 23 11.47 -7.32 -12.21
N ASN A 24 10.51 -6.49 -11.80
CA ASN A 24 9.99 -5.41 -12.65
C ASN A 24 10.47 -4.02 -12.24
N PHE A 25 11.15 -3.89 -11.10
CA PHE A 25 11.59 -2.61 -10.52
C PHE A 25 12.25 -1.70 -11.54
N ALA A 26 13.32 -2.17 -12.20
CA ALA A 26 14.09 -1.36 -13.13
C ALA A 26 13.26 -0.84 -14.32
N LEU A 27 12.26 -1.63 -14.77
CA LEU A 27 11.39 -1.24 -15.87
C LEU A 27 10.37 -0.18 -15.43
N VAL A 28 9.58 -0.51 -14.39
CA VAL A 28 8.40 0.30 -14.03
C VAL A 28 8.76 1.63 -13.35
N THR A 29 9.99 1.73 -12.85
CA THR A 29 10.52 2.95 -12.24
C THR A 29 11.44 3.76 -13.17
N SER A 30 11.67 3.29 -14.40
CA SER A 30 12.50 4.03 -15.37
C SER A 30 11.82 5.35 -15.77
N ASP A 31 12.63 6.36 -16.06
CA ASP A 31 12.14 7.64 -16.59
C ASP A 31 11.34 7.44 -17.88
N GLU A 32 11.77 6.52 -18.76
CA GLU A 32 11.07 6.20 -20.01
C GLU A 32 9.64 5.68 -19.75
N TYR A 33 9.48 4.81 -18.76
CA TYR A 33 8.17 4.27 -18.41
C TYR A 33 7.25 5.34 -17.80
N VAL A 34 7.79 6.18 -16.92
CA VAL A 34 7.04 7.29 -16.32
C VAL A 34 6.67 8.33 -17.39
N ASP A 35 7.58 8.68 -18.28
CA ASP A 35 7.30 9.62 -19.38
C ASP A 35 6.20 9.06 -20.29
N HIS A 36 6.22 7.77 -20.61
CA HIS A 36 5.15 7.12 -21.37
C HIS A 36 3.78 7.21 -20.66
N LEU A 37 3.72 6.95 -19.35
CA LEU A 37 2.46 7.11 -18.58
C LEU A 37 1.95 8.57 -18.60
N ARG A 38 2.86 9.53 -18.51
CA ARG A 38 2.52 10.96 -18.59
C ARG A 38 1.96 11.35 -19.95
N GLU A 39 2.55 10.85 -21.05
CA GLU A 39 2.06 11.04 -22.41
C GLU A 39 0.64 10.48 -22.60
N LEU A 40 0.32 9.37 -21.92
CA LEU A 40 -1.04 8.83 -21.87
C LEU A 40 -2.01 9.66 -21.02
N GLY A 41 -1.53 10.72 -20.34
CA GLY A 41 -2.34 11.61 -19.50
C GLY A 41 -2.45 11.19 -18.03
N CYS A 42 -1.65 10.22 -17.58
CA CYS A 42 -1.62 9.79 -16.19
C CYS A 42 -1.16 10.93 -15.26
N LYS A 43 -1.85 11.11 -14.14
CA LYS A 43 -1.59 12.17 -13.14
C LYS A 43 -1.27 11.65 -11.75
N LEU A 44 -1.32 10.34 -11.55
CA LEU A 44 -1.01 9.70 -10.29
C LEU A 44 -0.36 8.34 -10.56
N ILE A 45 0.80 8.09 -9.98
CA ILE A 45 1.46 6.79 -9.97
C ILE A 45 1.56 6.33 -8.51
N ILE A 46 0.99 5.16 -8.22
CA ILE A 46 1.08 4.52 -6.92
C ILE A 46 1.95 3.27 -7.09
N TYR A 47 3.15 3.30 -6.58
CA TYR A 47 3.97 2.10 -6.46
C TYR A 47 3.53 1.32 -5.21
N VAL A 48 3.14 0.08 -5.40
CA VAL A 48 2.79 -0.83 -4.30
C VAL A 48 3.89 -1.88 -4.21
N GLU A 49 4.67 -1.84 -3.15
CA GLU A 49 5.71 -2.83 -2.89
C GLU A 49 5.07 -4.21 -2.70
N TYR A 50 5.64 -5.22 -3.33
CA TYR A 50 5.10 -6.57 -3.25
C TYR A 50 5.23 -7.15 -1.85
N VAL A 51 4.14 -7.68 -1.31
CA VAL A 51 4.11 -8.43 -0.04
C VAL A 51 3.96 -9.92 -0.35
N PRO A 52 4.90 -10.78 0.08
CA PRO A 52 4.95 -12.20 -0.31
C PRO A 52 3.94 -13.04 0.49
N THR A 53 2.64 -12.82 0.25
CA THR A 53 1.56 -13.54 0.92
C THR A 53 1.42 -15.00 0.48
N GLU A 54 2.01 -15.38 -0.65
CA GLU A 54 2.02 -16.73 -1.17
C GLU A 54 3.38 -17.39 -0.96
N PRO A 55 3.45 -18.65 -0.47
CA PRO A 55 4.71 -19.36 -0.32
C PRO A 55 5.49 -19.49 -1.64
N GLY A 56 6.80 -19.27 -1.60
CA GLY A 56 7.70 -19.37 -2.75
C GLY A 56 7.81 -18.09 -3.58
N THR A 57 7.16 -17.01 -3.15
CA THR A 57 7.23 -15.70 -3.82
C THR A 57 8.10 -14.67 -3.07
N GLU A 58 8.80 -15.10 -2.03
CA GLU A 58 9.64 -14.25 -1.16
C GLU A 58 10.73 -13.53 -1.95
N HIS A 59 11.22 -14.13 -3.02
CA HIS A 59 12.24 -13.55 -3.90
C HIS A 59 11.75 -12.34 -4.70
N LEU A 60 10.44 -12.13 -4.80
CA LEU A 60 9.84 -10.98 -5.47
C LEU A 60 9.74 -9.75 -4.57
N ALA A 61 9.80 -9.95 -3.25
CA ALA A 61 9.76 -8.86 -2.28
C ALA A 61 11.10 -8.12 -2.20
N PHE A 62 11.03 -6.85 -1.86
CA PHE A 62 12.23 -6.02 -1.67
C PHE A 62 12.98 -6.42 -0.39
N GLY A 63 14.32 -6.47 -0.50
CA GLY A 63 15.22 -6.42 0.63
C GLY A 63 15.63 -4.98 0.94
N ASP A 64 16.43 -4.79 1.99
CA ASP A 64 16.85 -3.47 2.46
C ASP A 64 17.50 -2.62 1.36
N ALA A 65 18.35 -3.23 0.53
CA ALA A 65 19.03 -2.54 -0.57
C ALA A 65 18.04 -2.08 -1.67
N ASP A 66 17.00 -2.87 -1.94
CA ASP A 66 15.98 -2.53 -2.93
C ASP A 66 15.10 -1.39 -2.41
N LEU A 67 14.79 -1.37 -1.10
CA LEU A 67 14.04 -0.30 -0.44
C LEU A 67 14.80 1.03 -0.48
N GLU A 68 16.10 1.02 -0.19
CA GLU A 68 16.97 2.21 -0.31
C GLU A 68 17.00 2.72 -1.76
N GLN A 69 17.09 1.81 -2.73
CA GLN A 69 17.09 2.16 -4.15
C GLN A 69 15.73 2.73 -4.58
N MET A 70 14.62 2.15 -4.11
CA MET A 70 13.28 2.64 -4.38
C MET A 70 13.08 4.06 -3.85
N GLU A 71 13.55 4.35 -2.64
CA GLU A 71 13.51 5.69 -2.06
C GLU A 71 14.28 6.71 -2.90
N ALA A 72 15.49 6.36 -3.34
CA ALA A 72 16.32 7.22 -4.18
C ALA A 72 15.65 7.50 -5.54
N VAL A 73 15.06 6.49 -6.16
CA VAL A 73 14.30 6.63 -7.42
C VAL A 73 13.09 7.53 -7.25
N GLN A 74 12.32 7.36 -6.18
CA GLN A 74 11.16 8.21 -5.90
C GLN A 74 11.56 9.66 -5.66
N ALA A 75 12.64 9.91 -4.92
CA ALA A 75 13.15 11.25 -4.71
C ALA A 75 13.51 11.93 -6.05
N HIS A 76 14.23 11.21 -6.93
CA HIS A 76 14.55 11.67 -8.27
C HIS A 76 13.28 11.96 -9.10
N GLN A 77 12.33 11.06 -9.11
CA GLN A 77 11.10 11.22 -9.88
C GLN A 77 10.25 12.40 -9.38
N ARG A 78 10.14 12.61 -8.07
CA ARG A 78 9.41 13.73 -7.48
C ARG A 78 10.07 15.08 -7.77
N GLU A 79 11.39 15.10 -7.87
CA GLU A 79 12.12 16.31 -8.30
C GLU A 79 11.93 16.58 -9.80
N ARG A 80 11.90 15.53 -10.62
CA ARG A 80 11.79 15.63 -12.08
C ARG A 80 10.38 15.92 -12.56
N TYR A 81 9.35 15.30 -11.95
CA TYR A 81 7.98 15.29 -12.43
C TYR A 81 7.05 16.07 -11.51
N HIS A 82 6.79 17.34 -11.82
CA HIS A 82 5.91 18.20 -11.02
C HIS A 82 4.43 18.14 -11.45
N ASP A 83 4.12 17.47 -12.54
CA ASP A 83 2.79 17.34 -13.12
C ASP A 83 2.13 15.98 -12.87
N VAL A 84 2.82 15.09 -12.14
CA VAL A 84 2.37 13.76 -11.71
C VAL A 84 2.59 13.60 -10.21
N ILE A 85 1.60 13.09 -9.51
CA ILE A 85 1.74 12.69 -8.10
C ILE A 85 2.35 11.30 -8.07
N ILE A 86 3.46 11.13 -7.35
CA ILE A 86 4.15 9.84 -7.19
C ILE A 86 4.18 9.49 -5.71
N ILE A 87 3.58 8.35 -5.37
CA ILE A 87 3.54 7.82 -4.00
C ILE A 87 3.94 6.36 -3.99
N SER A 88 4.47 5.90 -2.87
CA SER A 88 4.79 4.50 -2.60
C SER A 88 4.02 3.98 -1.39
N PHE A 89 3.61 2.74 -1.47
CA PHE A 89 2.95 2.07 -0.38
C PHE A 89 3.58 0.67 -0.18
N PRO A 90 4.09 0.34 1.02
CA PRO A 90 4.10 1.12 2.26
C PRO A 90 5.26 2.14 2.40
N GLY A 91 6.17 2.25 1.45
CA GLY A 91 7.40 3.05 1.57
C GLY A 91 7.23 4.47 2.13
N ASP A 92 6.20 5.20 1.71
CA ASP A 92 5.93 6.55 2.20
C ASP A 92 5.32 6.58 3.62
N GLU A 93 4.85 5.45 4.16
CA GLU A 93 4.24 5.40 5.49
C GLU A 93 5.20 5.82 6.62
N LYS A 94 6.51 5.62 6.42
CA LYS A 94 7.54 6.09 7.37
C LYS A 94 7.46 7.60 7.62
N HIS A 95 7.12 8.39 6.60
CA HIS A 95 6.95 9.84 6.71
C HIS A 95 5.60 10.25 7.33
N MET A 96 4.69 9.28 7.49
CA MET A 96 3.36 9.44 8.10
C MET A 96 3.28 8.87 9.52
N GLY A 97 4.42 8.54 10.12
CA GLY A 97 4.50 7.95 11.46
C GLY A 97 4.16 6.46 11.48
N GLY A 98 4.53 5.71 10.43
CA GLY A 98 4.35 4.28 10.28
C GLY A 98 3.07 3.87 9.58
N CYS A 99 2.78 2.57 9.57
CA CYS A 99 1.69 1.95 8.84
C CYS A 99 0.33 2.62 9.08
N LEU A 100 -0.39 2.93 8.01
CA LEU A 100 -1.68 3.62 8.03
C LEU A 100 -2.89 2.69 8.18
N ALA A 101 -2.66 1.40 8.31
CA ALA A 101 -3.69 0.37 8.49
C ALA A 101 -4.50 0.53 9.78
N ALA A 102 -5.45 -0.37 10.01
CA ALA A 102 -6.29 -0.43 11.21
C ALA A 102 -7.00 0.91 11.55
N GLY A 103 -7.44 1.61 10.51
CA GLY A 103 -8.18 2.85 10.65
C GLY A 103 -7.35 4.09 10.99
N ARG A 104 -6.02 4.04 10.93
CA ARG A 104 -5.18 5.26 11.02
C ARG A 104 -5.33 6.14 9.79
N GLY A 105 -5.29 5.58 8.60
CA GLY A 105 -5.54 6.23 7.32
C GLY A 105 -6.58 5.47 6.50
N PHE A 106 -6.59 4.14 6.60
CA PHE A 106 -7.52 3.26 5.91
C PHE A 106 -7.76 1.97 6.70
N PHE A 107 -8.73 1.19 6.25
CA PHE A 107 -8.91 -0.23 6.56
C PHE A 107 -9.53 -0.92 5.35
N HIS A 108 -9.47 -2.23 5.30
CA HIS A 108 -10.04 -3.04 4.24
C HIS A 108 -11.40 -3.60 4.65
N ILE A 109 -12.29 -3.75 3.68
CA ILE A 109 -13.59 -4.41 3.88
C ILE A 109 -13.60 -5.65 3.00
N GLY A 110 -13.63 -6.81 3.62
CA GLY A 110 -13.73 -8.10 2.94
C GLY A 110 -15.08 -8.28 2.24
N PRO A 111 -15.19 -9.30 1.36
CA PRO A 111 -16.40 -9.51 0.55
C PRO A 111 -17.63 -9.88 1.39
N ASP A 112 -17.45 -10.37 2.61
CA ASP A 112 -18.48 -10.69 3.59
C ASP A 112 -18.82 -9.53 4.54
N GLY A 113 -18.16 -8.37 4.35
CA GLY A 113 -18.29 -7.19 5.20
C GLY A 113 -17.38 -7.19 6.42
N SER A 114 -16.44 -8.14 6.55
CA SER A 114 -15.43 -8.12 7.60
C SER A 114 -14.59 -6.84 7.54
N ALA A 115 -14.33 -6.22 8.69
CA ALA A 115 -13.45 -5.08 8.78
C ALA A 115 -12.04 -5.57 9.12
N GLU A 116 -11.15 -5.48 8.17
CA GLU A 116 -9.78 -5.98 8.24
C GLU A 116 -8.79 -4.82 8.34
N PRO A 117 -7.69 -4.94 9.10
CA PRO A 117 -6.70 -3.88 9.20
C PRO A 117 -6.16 -3.41 7.85
N CYS A 118 -5.90 -4.36 6.94
CA CYS A 118 -5.26 -4.16 5.64
C CYS A 118 -5.56 -5.36 4.73
N PRO A 119 -5.49 -5.24 3.40
CA PRO A 119 -5.57 -6.40 2.49
C PRO A 119 -4.54 -7.50 2.76
N PHE A 120 -3.38 -7.13 3.32
CA PHE A 120 -2.32 -8.08 3.70
C PHE A 120 -2.48 -8.65 5.13
N SER A 121 -3.53 -8.28 5.83
CA SER A 121 -3.86 -8.73 7.19
C SER A 121 -5.35 -9.04 7.28
N PRO A 122 -5.78 -10.20 6.72
CA PRO A 122 -7.20 -10.55 6.57
C PRO A 122 -7.79 -11.10 7.90
N TYR A 123 -7.50 -10.44 9.00
CA TYR A 123 -8.00 -10.77 10.33
C TYR A 123 -9.08 -9.77 10.74
N SER A 124 -10.16 -10.24 11.33
CA SER A 124 -11.27 -9.38 11.68
C SER A 124 -11.98 -9.83 12.96
N ASP A 125 -12.35 -8.88 13.78
CA ASP A 125 -13.22 -9.06 14.97
C ASP A 125 -14.54 -8.28 14.84
N SER A 126 -14.78 -7.65 13.68
CA SER A 126 -15.93 -6.78 13.47
C SER A 126 -16.41 -6.81 12.02
N ASN A 127 -17.67 -6.43 11.80
CA ASN A 127 -18.27 -6.45 10.48
C ASN A 127 -19.03 -5.13 10.22
N VAL A 128 -18.75 -4.50 9.08
CA VAL A 128 -19.34 -3.20 8.71
C VAL A 128 -20.84 -3.28 8.44
N LEU A 129 -21.37 -4.44 8.06
CA LEU A 129 -22.80 -4.62 7.81
C LEU A 129 -23.62 -4.56 9.11
N SER A 130 -23.00 -4.95 10.24
CA SER A 130 -23.64 -4.94 11.57
C SER A 130 -23.34 -3.66 12.36
N LEU A 131 -22.12 -3.14 12.31
CA LEU A 131 -21.65 -2.04 13.15
C LEU A 131 -21.54 -0.70 12.40
N GLY A 132 -21.64 -0.74 11.07
CA GLY A 132 -21.30 0.39 10.21
C GLY A 132 -19.79 0.70 10.23
N VAL A 133 -19.35 1.53 9.31
CA VAL A 133 -17.92 1.94 9.18
C VAL A 133 -17.39 2.54 10.50
N LYS A 134 -18.20 3.40 11.15
CA LYS A 134 -17.78 4.08 12.38
C LYS A 134 -17.59 3.11 13.55
N GLY A 135 -18.44 2.08 13.66
CA GLY A 135 -18.29 1.03 14.67
C GLY A 135 -17.07 0.15 14.40
N ALA A 136 -16.85 -0.23 13.15
CA ALA A 136 -15.68 -1.03 12.74
C ALA A 136 -14.34 -0.33 13.04
N LEU A 137 -14.26 0.99 12.84
CA LEU A 137 -13.08 1.79 13.19
C LEU A 137 -12.74 1.78 14.70
N GLN A 138 -13.70 1.41 15.54
CA GLN A 138 -13.56 1.30 17.00
C GLN A 138 -13.46 -0.15 17.47
N SER A 139 -13.22 -1.11 16.58
CA SER A 139 -13.10 -2.51 16.95
C SER A 139 -11.96 -2.73 17.95
N PRO A 140 -12.08 -3.73 18.83
CA PRO A 140 -11.02 -4.09 19.78
C PRO A 140 -9.71 -4.43 19.08
N LEU A 141 -9.75 -5.15 17.95
CA LEU A 141 -8.56 -5.46 17.16
C LEU A 141 -7.85 -4.20 16.69
N PHE A 142 -8.58 -3.25 16.07
CA PHE A 142 -7.98 -2.02 15.58
C PHE A 142 -7.41 -1.15 16.71
N GLN A 143 -8.10 -1.09 17.84
CA GLN A 143 -7.59 -0.38 19.02
C GLN A 143 -6.28 -1.01 19.52
N ARG A 144 -6.24 -2.34 19.68
CA ARG A 144 -5.07 -3.07 20.13
C ARG A 144 -3.88 -2.90 19.20
N LEU A 145 -4.08 -3.02 17.87
CA LEU A 145 -3.01 -2.81 16.90
C LEU A 145 -2.37 -1.42 16.99
N ARG A 146 -3.20 -0.40 17.27
CA ARG A 146 -2.71 0.96 17.48
C ARG A 146 -1.99 1.14 18.83
N GLU A 147 -2.47 0.49 19.89
CA GLU A 147 -1.89 0.55 21.24
C GLU A 147 -0.53 -0.13 21.33
N VAL A 148 -0.36 -1.28 20.68
CA VAL A 148 0.90 -2.02 20.68
C VAL A 148 1.90 -1.52 19.62
N HIS A 149 1.57 -0.43 18.92
CA HIS A 149 2.42 0.19 17.90
C HIS A 149 2.83 -0.71 16.72
N LEU A 150 2.07 -1.78 16.44
CA LEU A 150 2.24 -2.57 15.21
C LEU A 150 1.83 -1.77 13.96
N VAL A 151 0.93 -0.81 14.13
CA VAL A 151 0.62 0.23 13.16
C VAL A 151 1.02 1.56 13.76
N GLY A 152 1.87 2.35 13.13
CA GLY A 152 2.32 3.64 13.65
C GLY A 152 3.64 3.59 14.44
N GLY A 153 4.37 2.50 14.38
CA GLY A 153 5.78 2.44 14.77
C GLY A 153 6.70 2.80 13.60
N GLU A 154 7.93 3.20 13.91
CA GLU A 154 8.97 3.27 12.89
C GLU A 154 9.30 1.85 12.43
N HIS A 155 9.23 1.59 11.12
CA HIS A 155 9.72 0.37 10.51
C HIS A 155 10.57 0.73 9.28
N SER A 156 11.56 -0.09 9.00
CA SER A 156 12.59 0.17 7.97
C SER A 156 12.14 -0.18 6.54
N GLY A 157 10.84 -0.35 6.31
CA GLY A 157 10.25 -0.82 5.06
C GLY A 157 9.55 -2.16 5.23
N GLY A 158 8.97 -2.68 4.17
CA GLY A 158 8.15 -3.89 4.23
C GLY A 158 6.77 -3.67 4.88
N CYS A 159 5.97 -4.72 4.95
CA CYS A 159 4.63 -4.65 5.55
C CYS A 159 4.65 -5.09 7.01
N ALA A 160 4.57 -4.16 7.95
CA ALA A 160 4.61 -4.43 9.39
C ALA A 160 3.56 -5.47 9.82
N LEU A 161 2.34 -5.40 9.30
CA LEU A 161 1.29 -6.37 9.65
C LEU A 161 1.55 -7.76 9.07
N TRP A 162 2.25 -7.86 7.94
CA TRP A 162 2.66 -9.15 7.38
C TRP A 162 3.80 -9.78 8.19
N GLU A 163 4.77 -8.99 8.58
CA GLU A 163 5.88 -9.45 9.43
C GLU A 163 5.38 -9.98 10.77
N HIS A 164 4.38 -9.33 11.37
CA HIS A 164 3.78 -9.70 12.66
C HIS A 164 2.46 -10.49 12.52
N ARG A 165 2.19 -11.15 11.39
CA ARG A 165 0.91 -11.82 11.10
C ARG A 165 0.45 -12.83 12.16
N GLU A 166 1.38 -13.60 12.73
CA GLU A 166 1.07 -14.58 13.77
C GLU A 166 0.61 -13.89 15.07
N GLU A 167 1.19 -12.75 15.40
CA GLU A 167 0.81 -11.95 16.56
C GLU A 167 -0.58 -11.31 16.36
N VAL A 168 -0.87 -10.81 15.15
CA VAL A 168 -2.19 -10.28 14.79
C VAL A 168 -3.25 -11.37 14.86
N GLU A 169 -2.98 -12.56 14.34
CA GLU A 169 -3.89 -13.72 14.42
C GLU A 169 -4.24 -14.08 15.86
N GLN A 170 -3.25 -14.08 16.77
CA GLN A 170 -3.46 -14.34 18.18
C GLN A 170 -4.31 -13.27 18.88
N MET A 171 -4.35 -12.05 18.36
CA MET A 171 -5.18 -10.97 18.91
C MET A 171 -6.67 -11.18 18.63
N VAL A 172 -7.01 -11.84 17.52
CA VAL A 172 -8.41 -12.13 17.15
C VAL A 172 -8.95 -13.33 17.90
N ASN A 173 -8.09 -14.30 18.21
CA ASN A 173 -8.47 -15.59 18.84
C ASN A 173 -8.57 -15.52 20.39
N LYS A 174 -8.38 -14.36 20.98
CA LYS A 174 -8.52 -14.11 22.44
C LYS A 174 -9.80 -13.33 22.74
#